data_c56268576d13f14a3d6ebfb2f8214116
#
_entry.id   c56268576d13f14a3d6ebfb2f8214116
#
_cell.length_a   1.000
_cell.length_b   1.000
_cell.length_c   1.000
_cell.angle_alpha   90.00
_cell.angle_beta   90.00
_cell.angle_gamma   90.00
#
_symmetry.space_group_name_H-M   'P 1'
#
loop_
_entity.id
_entity.type
_entity.pdbx_description
1 polymer ?
#
loop_
_entity_poly.entity_id
_entity_poly.type
_entity_poly.pdbx_seq_one_letter_code
_entity_poly.pdbx_strand_id
1 'polypeptide(L)'
;MIARLRGKVLEALPGRLVIDVNGLGYLVSVSLSTYDLINPVEGKEVELRTHLHIRETAHTLYGFATDAERDLFLLLIERVSGIGPS
;
A
#
# COMPACT_ATOMS: atom_id res chain seq x y z
N MET A 1 8.12 11.16 -0.10
CA MET A 1 7.85 9.79 -0.53
C MET A 1 7.73 8.87 0.67
N ILE A 2 6.71 8.04 0.72
CA ILE A 2 6.53 7.07 1.80
C ILE A 2 6.91 5.70 1.26
N ALA A 3 8.02 5.17 1.75
CA ALA A 3 8.56 3.91 1.23
C ALA A 3 8.22 2.70 2.09
N ARG A 4 7.90 2.93 3.35
CA ARG A 4 7.60 1.86 4.30
C ARG A 4 6.73 2.40 5.41
N LEU A 5 5.83 1.57 5.91
CA LEU A 5 4.91 1.96 6.96
C LEU A 5 4.78 0.83 7.96
N ARG A 6 4.88 1.16 9.24
CA ARG A 6 4.67 0.19 10.32
C ARG A 6 3.75 0.80 11.37
N GLY A 7 2.73 0.06 11.73
CA GLY A 7 1.79 0.53 12.73
C GLY A 7 0.71 -0.51 13.01
N LYS A 8 -0.27 -0.11 13.79
CA LYS A 8 -1.38 -0.98 14.17
C LYS A 8 -2.53 -0.85 13.20
N VAL A 9 -3.13 -1.96 12.86
CA VAL A 9 -4.31 -1.97 11.99
C VAL A 9 -5.50 -1.41 12.76
N LEU A 10 -6.06 -0.32 12.26
CA LEU A 10 -7.30 0.24 12.80
C LEU A 10 -8.51 -0.35 12.11
N GLU A 11 -8.40 -0.63 10.82
CA GLU A 11 -9.49 -1.12 10.01
C GLU A 11 -8.92 -2.01 8.91
N ALA A 12 -9.54 -3.15 8.66
CA ALA A 12 -9.08 -4.08 7.64
C ALA A 12 -10.27 -4.54 6.80
N LEU A 13 -10.23 -4.22 5.51
CA LEU A 13 -11.18 -4.69 4.52
C LEU A 13 -10.37 -5.25 3.35
N PRO A 14 -10.88 -6.26 2.64
CA PRO A 14 -10.16 -6.79 1.48
C PRO A 14 -9.81 -5.66 0.53
N GLY A 15 -8.51 -5.51 0.25
CA GLY A 15 -8.02 -4.47 -0.63
C GLY A 15 -7.70 -3.14 0.03
N ARG A 16 -8.03 -2.96 1.31
CA ARG A 16 -7.84 -1.66 1.95
C ARG A 16 -7.59 -1.80 3.45
N LEU A 17 -6.57 -1.10 3.92
CA LEU A 17 -6.23 -1.08 5.34
C LEU A 17 -6.12 0.35 5.83
N VAL A 18 -6.46 0.57 7.10
CA VAL A 18 -6.13 1.83 7.78
C VAL A 18 -5.13 1.48 8.88
N ILE A 19 -3.97 2.09 8.81
CA ILE A 19 -2.85 1.82 9.72
C ILE A 19 -2.59 3.04 10.58
N ASP A 20 -2.57 2.84 11.90
CA ASP A 20 -2.27 3.91 12.84
C ASP A 20 -0.77 3.98 13.10
N VAL A 21 -0.18 5.12 12.78
CA VAL A 21 1.22 5.39 13.07
C VAL A 21 1.28 6.64 13.93
N ASN A 22 1.47 6.45 15.22
CA ASN A 22 1.55 7.54 16.20
C ASN A 22 0.35 8.48 16.16
N GLY A 23 -0.84 7.92 16.03
CA GLY A 23 -2.07 8.70 16.01
C GLY A 23 -2.53 9.18 14.65
N LEU A 24 -1.71 8.96 13.60
CA LEU A 24 -2.07 9.32 12.23
C LEU A 24 -2.53 8.08 11.49
N GLY A 25 -3.75 8.11 10.96
CA GLY A 25 -4.31 6.99 10.22
C GLY A 25 -3.99 7.07 8.74
N TYR A 26 -3.27 6.06 8.22
CA TYR A 26 -2.94 5.98 6.81
C TYR A 26 -3.87 5.00 6.12
N LEU A 27 -4.52 5.46 5.06
CA LEU A 27 -5.33 4.58 4.21
C LEU A 27 -4.43 3.97 3.14
N VAL A 28 -4.30 2.65 3.17
CA VAL A 28 -3.39 1.93 2.29
C VAL A 28 -4.17 0.94 1.44
N SER A 29 -3.98 1.02 0.12
CA SER A 29 -4.57 0.08 -0.81
C SER A 29 -3.63 -1.10 -0.99
N VAL A 30 -4.14 -2.33 -0.87
CA VAL A 30 -3.34 -3.54 -1.00
C VAL A 30 -4.02 -4.51 -1.95
N SER A 31 -3.24 -5.37 -2.60
CA SER A 31 -3.80 -6.45 -3.40
C SER A 31 -4.43 -7.50 -2.48
N LEU A 32 -5.30 -8.32 -3.03
CA LEU A 32 -5.89 -9.41 -2.25
C LEU A 32 -4.80 -10.39 -1.80
N SER A 33 -3.79 -10.61 -2.63
CA SER A 33 -2.65 -11.47 -2.27
C SER A 33 -1.91 -10.93 -1.06
N THR A 34 -1.63 -9.62 -1.05
CA THR A 34 -0.97 -8.97 0.08
C THR A 34 -1.86 -9.05 1.32
N TYR A 35 -3.14 -8.79 1.16
CA TYR A 35 -4.09 -8.85 2.26
C TYR A 35 -4.09 -10.23 2.91
N ASP A 36 -4.17 -11.28 2.08
CA ASP A 36 -4.17 -12.65 2.58
C ASP A 36 -2.87 -13.02 3.27
N LEU A 37 -1.76 -12.59 2.70
CA LEU A 37 -0.43 -12.90 3.25
C LEU A 37 -0.21 -12.23 4.59
N ILE A 38 -0.61 -10.98 4.73
CA ILE A 38 -0.47 -10.23 5.98
C ILE A 38 -1.47 -10.69 7.02
N ASN A 39 -2.65 -11.11 6.58
CA ASN A 39 -3.75 -11.52 7.44
C ASN A 39 -4.01 -10.45 8.51
N PRO A 40 -4.38 -9.24 8.10
CA PRO A 40 -4.53 -8.12 9.03
C PRO A 40 -5.75 -8.29 9.92
N VAL A 41 -5.55 -7.99 11.20
CA VAL A 41 -6.60 -8.01 12.21
C VAL A 41 -6.49 -6.72 13.00
N GLU A 42 -7.61 -6.13 13.37
CA GLU A 42 -7.60 -4.89 14.17
C GLU A 42 -6.72 -5.06 15.40
N GLY A 43 -5.87 -4.08 15.62
CA GLY A 43 -4.94 -4.07 16.74
C GLY A 43 -3.62 -4.76 16.46
N LYS A 44 -3.52 -5.52 15.38
CA LYS A 44 -2.27 -6.19 15.01
C LYS A 44 -1.28 -5.20 14.42
N GLU A 45 -0.01 -5.30 14.80
CA GLU A 45 1.02 -4.49 14.20
C GLU A 45 1.47 -5.12 12.88
N VAL A 46 1.54 -4.32 11.84
CA VAL A 46 1.97 -4.77 10.53
C VAL A 46 3.00 -3.81 9.95
N GLU A 47 3.81 -4.33 9.06
CA GLU A 47 4.77 -3.53 8.32
C GLU A 47 4.56 -3.77 6.85
N LEU A 48 4.48 -2.67 6.08
CA LEU A 48 4.25 -2.73 4.65
C LEU A 48 5.32 -1.97 3.90
N ARG A 49 5.70 -2.48 2.75
CA ARG A 49 6.43 -1.69 1.77
C ARG A 49 5.39 -0.86 1.04
N THR A 50 5.67 0.40 0.80
CA THR A 50 4.66 1.29 0.26
C THR A 50 5.16 2.06 -0.95
N HIS A 51 4.22 2.54 -1.75
CA HIS A 51 4.48 3.44 -2.84
C HIS A 51 3.34 4.46 -2.89
N LEU A 52 3.69 5.73 -2.82
CA LEU A 52 2.72 6.80 -2.95
C LEU A 52 2.60 7.19 -4.41
N HIS A 53 1.45 6.90 -5.00
CA HIS A 53 1.18 7.21 -6.40
C HIS A 53 0.41 8.52 -6.47
N ILE A 54 1.01 9.53 -7.08
CA ILE A 54 0.45 10.87 -7.15
C ILE A 54 -0.05 11.13 -8.56
N ARG A 55 -1.32 11.49 -8.66
CA ARG A 55 -1.95 11.92 -9.89
C ARG A 55 -2.56 13.30 -9.67
N GLU A 56 -2.95 13.98 -10.74
CA GLU A 56 -3.63 15.27 -10.64
C GLU A 56 -4.85 15.21 -9.72
N THR A 57 -5.60 14.11 -9.80
CA THR A 57 -6.89 14.00 -9.12
C THR A 57 -6.85 13.16 -7.87
N ALA A 58 -5.74 12.46 -7.59
CA ALA A 58 -5.70 11.57 -6.45
C ALA A 58 -4.27 11.26 -6.01
N HIS A 59 -4.11 11.04 -4.71
CA HIS A 59 -2.90 10.51 -4.11
C HIS A 59 -3.27 9.19 -3.49
N THR A 60 -2.69 8.10 -3.98
CA THR A 60 -3.01 6.76 -3.49
C THR A 60 -1.77 6.11 -2.91
N LEU A 61 -1.87 5.63 -1.68
CA LEU A 61 -0.79 4.91 -1.02
C LEU A 61 -1.04 3.41 -1.18
N TYR A 62 -0.13 2.75 -1.90
CA TYR A 62 -0.21 1.31 -2.11
C TYR A 62 0.73 0.58 -1.15
N GLY A 63 0.28 -0.55 -0.62
CA GLY A 63 1.06 -1.35 0.31
C GLY A 63 1.33 -2.74 -0.23
N PHE A 64 2.51 -3.26 0.12
CA PHE A 64 2.98 -4.57 -0.35
C PHE A 64 3.62 -5.31 0.81
N ALA A 65 3.52 -6.63 0.78
CA ALA A 65 4.11 -7.46 1.83
C ALA A 65 5.62 -7.60 1.67
N THR A 66 6.12 -7.54 0.44
CA THR A 66 7.55 -7.74 0.15
C THR A 66 8.07 -6.70 -0.82
N ASP A 67 9.40 -6.53 -0.82
CA ASP A 67 10.06 -5.63 -1.78
C ASP A 67 9.86 -6.12 -3.21
N ALA A 68 9.90 -7.42 -3.43
CA ALA A 68 9.73 -7.97 -4.77
C ALA A 68 8.36 -7.61 -5.35
N GLU A 69 7.33 -7.68 -4.54
CA GLU A 69 5.97 -7.34 -4.97
C GLU A 69 5.88 -5.86 -5.33
N ARG A 70 6.47 -5.00 -4.50
CA ARG A 70 6.50 -3.57 -4.77
C ARG A 70 7.27 -3.26 -6.05
N ASP A 71 8.41 -3.90 -6.24
CA ASP A 71 9.24 -3.67 -7.42
C ASP A 71 8.52 -4.06 -8.70
N LEU A 72 7.77 -5.17 -8.67
CA LEU A 72 6.97 -5.58 -9.80
C LEU A 72 5.88 -4.56 -10.12
N PHE A 73 5.21 -4.06 -9.08
CA PHE A 73 4.17 -3.05 -9.24
C PHE A 73 4.72 -1.79 -9.88
N LEU A 74 5.88 -1.33 -9.41
CA LEU A 74 6.53 -0.14 -9.96
C LEU A 74 6.90 -0.33 -11.41
N LEU A 75 7.38 -1.51 -11.77
CA LEU A 75 7.73 -1.82 -13.15
C LEU A 75 6.49 -1.78 -14.05
N LEU A 76 5.38 -2.31 -13.58
CA LEU A 76 4.13 -2.32 -14.35
C LEU A 76 3.59 -0.90 -14.56
N ILE A 77 3.62 -0.09 -13.51
CA ILE A 77 3.18 1.31 -13.61
C ILE A 77 4.05 2.09 -14.59
N GLU A 78 5.36 1.90 -14.53
CA GLU A 78 6.28 2.57 -15.42
C GLU A 78 6.00 2.19 -16.87
N ARG A 79 5.74 0.94 -17.14
CA ARG A 79 5.43 0.49 -18.50
C ARG A 79 4.13 1.09 -19.01
N VAL A 80 3.11 1.12 -18.17
CA VAL A 80 1.83 1.70 -18.54
C VAL A 80 1.99 3.19 -18.85
N SER A 81 2.71 3.90 -18.00
CA SER A 81 2.97 5.33 -18.19
C SER A 81 3.80 5.57 -19.45
N GLY A 82 4.72 4.67 -19.76
CA GLY A 82 5.56 4.79 -20.95
C GLY A 82 4.83 4.48 -22.24
N ILE A 83 3.74 3.74 -22.17
CA ILE A 83 2.97 3.34 -23.37
C ILE A 83 1.90 4.36 -23.70
N GLY A 84 1.24 4.88 -22.69
CA GLY A 84 0.14 5.80 -22.91
C GLY A 84 0.43 7.17 -22.34
N PRO A 85 -0.45 8.14 -22.61
CA PRO A 85 -0.36 9.43 -21.98
C PRO A 85 -0.63 9.21 -20.50
N SER A 86 0.31 9.52 -19.73
CA SER A 86 0.20 9.32 -18.29
C SER A 86 -0.63 10.36 -17.61
#